data_78200817a9ac1d4054263eacb0a193da
#
_entry.id   78200817a9ac1d4054263eacb0a193da
#
_cell.length_a   1.000
_cell.length_b   1.000
_cell.length_c   1.000
_cell.angle_alpha   90.00
_cell.angle_beta   90.00
_cell.angle_gamma   90.00
#
_symmetry.space_group_name_H-M   'P 1'
#
loop_
_entity.id
_entity.type
_entity.pdbx_description
1 polymer ?
#
loop_
_entity_poly.entity_id
_entity_poly.type
_entity_poly.pdbx_seq_one_letter_code
_entity_poly.pdbx_strand_id
1 'polypeptide(L)'
;MHELEQRDPRNAAPRHVTPLPPHRRAVFLSDVHLGSRHCHAAELARFLADLRCERLYLVGDIIDLWWMAHRRACWRPAHSEVIQALHALQRAGTELIYIPGNHDASLRRVCGLMLPAMQVRRRAIHVTADGRRLLVVHGDEYDGITHFGGLQEKFGDWLYYRILTGNHLLNAARRRLGQRYWSLSDFLKKRSGAAERYIERFVQAGLEDVRRRGLDGIVCGHIHRAALVERDGLVYANDGDWVESLTVLAEDPDGSLRLLDHTGQTLAALPGNAAWAKAA
;
A
#
# COMPACT_ATOMS: atom_id res chain seq x y z
N MET A 1 -29.61 -30.94 47.08
CA MET A 1 -28.65 -31.80 46.35
C MET A 1 -28.71 -31.40 44.89
N HIS A 2 -27.76 -30.57 44.45
CA HIS A 2 -27.60 -30.21 43.04
C HIS A 2 -26.45 -31.07 42.50
N GLU A 3 -26.78 -31.94 41.54
CA GLU A 3 -25.80 -32.71 40.78
C GLU A 3 -25.02 -31.76 39.87
N LEU A 4 -23.69 -31.72 40.10
CA LEU A 4 -22.72 -31.07 39.21
C LEU A 4 -22.50 -32.03 38.02
N GLU A 5 -23.10 -31.75 36.87
CA GLU A 5 -22.76 -32.39 35.60
C GLU A 5 -21.29 -32.12 35.23
N GLN A 6 -20.47 -33.15 35.42
CA GLN A 6 -19.09 -33.14 34.92
C GLN A 6 -19.12 -33.26 33.40
N ARG A 7 -18.85 -32.15 32.69
CA ARG A 7 -18.64 -32.17 31.24
C ARG A 7 -17.38 -32.95 30.90
N ASP A 8 -17.51 -34.03 30.15
CA ASP A 8 -16.41 -34.87 29.67
C ASP A 8 -15.48 -34.02 28.76
N PRO A 9 -14.16 -33.86 29.08
CA PRO A 9 -13.23 -33.06 28.29
C PRO A 9 -12.96 -33.65 26.89
N ARG A 10 -13.43 -34.86 26.58
CA ARG A 10 -13.27 -35.50 25.27
C ARG A 10 -14.29 -35.05 24.23
N ASN A 11 -15.29 -34.26 24.62
CA ASN A 11 -16.35 -33.76 23.72
C ASN A 11 -16.16 -32.27 23.36
N ALA A 12 -14.94 -31.74 23.51
CA ALA A 12 -14.62 -30.42 22.99
C ALA A 12 -14.59 -30.51 21.47
N ALA A 13 -15.48 -29.76 20.80
CA ALA A 13 -15.47 -29.62 19.35
C ALA A 13 -14.06 -29.20 18.88
N PRO A 14 -13.56 -29.71 17.77
CA PRO A 14 -12.23 -29.37 17.27
C PRO A 14 -12.13 -27.84 17.17
N ARG A 15 -11.19 -27.26 17.88
CA ARG A 15 -10.87 -25.84 17.73
C ARG A 15 -10.51 -25.66 16.27
N HIS A 16 -11.29 -24.88 15.53
CA HIS A 16 -10.90 -24.39 14.21
C HIS A 16 -9.57 -23.66 14.39
N VAL A 17 -8.48 -24.35 14.12
CA VAL A 17 -7.16 -23.75 14.00
C VAL A 17 -7.24 -22.91 12.73
N THR A 18 -7.44 -21.61 12.88
CA THR A 18 -7.29 -20.67 11.76
C THR A 18 -5.85 -20.86 11.25
N PRO A 19 -5.66 -21.22 9.97
CA PRO A 19 -4.31 -21.35 9.41
C PRO A 19 -3.52 -20.07 9.71
N LEU A 20 -2.29 -20.21 10.16
CA LEU A 20 -1.39 -19.04 10.30
C LEU A 20 -1.35 -18.32 8.95
N PRO A 21 -1.42 -16.97 8.96
CA PRO A 21 -1.31 -16.21 7.72
C PRO A 21 -0.02 -16.58 6.99
N PRO A 22 -0.03 -16.66 5.66
CA PRO A 22 1.15 -17.06 4.90
C PRO A 22 2.29 -16.08 5.17
N HIS A 23 3.49 -16.62 5.42
CA HIS A 23 4.69 -15.81 5.57
C HIS A 23 5.09 -15.24 4.20
N ARG A 24 5.21 -13.91 4.11
CA ARG A 24 5.61 -13.19 2.90
C ARG A 24 7.08 -12.84 2.94
N ARG A 25 7.75 -12.82 1.81
CA ARG A 25 9.14 -12.36 1.70
C ARG A 25 9.20 -10.83 1.79
N ALA A 26 8.34 -10.13 1.08
CA ALA A 26 8.20 -8.69 1.18
C ALA A 26 6.74 -8.26 1.03
N VAL A 27 6.39 -7.14 1.68
CA VAL A 27 5.11 -6.45 1.50
C VAL A 27 5.39 -4.97 1.26
N PHE A 28 4.62 -4.37 0.35
CA PHE A 28 4.71 -2.96 -0.01
C PHE A 28 3.34 -2.32 0.20
N LEU A 29 3.31 -1.19 0.85
CA LEU A 29 2.10 -0.39 1.04
C LEU A 29 2.43 1.10 1.02
N SER A 30 1.55 1.90 0.47
CA SER A 30 1.68 3.35 0.35
C SER A 30 0.38 4.08 0.65
N ASP A 31 0.41 5.40 0.56
CA ASP A 31 -0.78 6.27 0.52
C ASP A 31 -1.77 5.98 1.65
N VAL A 32 -1.24 5.85 2.88
CA VAL A 32 -2.01 5.58 4.10
C VAL A 32 -2.65 6.84 4.63
N HIS A 33 -1.93 7.97 4.57
CA HIS A 33 -2.37 9.28 5.03
C HIS A 33 -2.83 9.31 6.48
N LEU A 34 -2.04 8.71 7.42
CA LEU A 34 -2.29 8.83 8.86
C LEU A 34 -2.32 10.30 9.27
N GLY A 35 -3.35 10.69 10.03
CA GLY A 35 -3.61 12.09 10.37
C GLY A 35 -4.70 12.72 9.49
N SER A 36 -5.10 12.04 8.41
CA SER A 36 -6.27 12.37 7.60
C SER A 36 -7.53 11.64 8.12
N ARG A 37 -8.70 12.26 7.94
CA ARG A 37 -9.98 11.62 8.25
C ARG A 37 -10.39 10.53 7.25
N HIS A 38 -9.74 10.48 6.09
CA HIS A 38 -10.07 9.57 5.01
C HIS A 38 -9.30 8.25 5.09
N CYS A 39 -8.26 8.18 5.94
CA CYS A 39 -7.50 6.97 6.17
C CYS A 39 -8.36 5.85 6.79
N HIS A 40 -8.28 4.66 6.21
CA HIS A 40 -8.87 3.43 6.73
C HIS A 40 -7.94 2.73 7.73
N ALA A 41 -7.52 3.48 8.76
CA ALA A 41 -6.51 3.05 9.72
C ALA A 41 -6.92 1.79 10.51
N ALA A 42 -8.21 1.60 10.81
CA ALA A 42 -8.67 0.43 11.55
C ALA A 42 -8.54 -0.87 10.74
N GLU A 43 -8.80 -0.79 9.43
CA GLU A 43 -8.60 -1.88 8.48
C GLU A 43 -7.12 -2.21 8.34
N LEU A 44 -6.27 -1.17 8.21
CA LEU A 44 -4.82 -1.34 8.14
C LEU A 44 -4.24 -1.94 9.41
N ALA A 45 -4.66 -1.47 10.59
CA ALA A 45 -4.17 -2.01 11.85
C ALA A 45 -4.47 -3.52 11.98
N ARG A 46 -5.67 -3.95 11.57
CA ARG A 46 -6.04 -5.38 11.54
C ARG A 46 -5.18 -6.16 10.55
N PHE A 47 -5.01 -5.65 9.34
CA PHE A 47 -4.16 -6.27 8.34
C PHE A 47 -2.72 -6.46 8.84
N LEU A 48 -2.13 -5.41 9.43
CA LEU A 48 -0.77 -5.45 9.97
C LEU A 48 -0.62 -6.38 11.17
N ALA A 49 -1.66 -6.52 12.01
CA ALA A 49 -1.64 -7.42 13.16
C ALA A 49 -1.51 -8.90 12.74
N ASP A 50 -2.12 -9.25 11.62
CA ASP A 50 -2.08 -10.62 11.06
C ASP A 50 -0.89 -10.82 10.10
N LEU A 51 -0.21 -9.75 9.68
CA LEU A 51 0.88 -9.82 8.72
C LEU A 51 2.10 -10.57 9.29
N ARG A 52 2.72 -11.37 8.42
CA ARG A 52 4.02 -12.02 8.66
C ARG A 52 4.88 -11.86 7.42
N CYS A 53 5.98 -11.08 7.52
CA CYS A 53 6.88 -10.84 6.39
C CYS A 53 8.31 -10.59 6.88
N GLU A 54 9.29 -10.84 6.00
CA GLU A 54 10.69 -10.51 6.27
C GLU A 54 10.93 -9.01 6.15
N ARG A 55 10.33 -8.36 5.12
CA ARG A 55 10.46 -6.93 4.83
C ARG A 55 9.12 -6.28 4.63
N LEU A 56 8.98 -5.08 5.18
CA LEU A 56 7.83 -4.21 4.92
C LEU A 56 8.34 -2.86 4.39
N TYR A 57 7.97 -2.56 3.16
CA TYR A 57 8.23 -1.27 2.53
C TYR A 57 7.03 -0.34 2.74
N LEU A 58 7.28 0.80 3.35
CA LEU A 58 6.36 1.90 3.52
C LEU A 58 6.67 2.92 2.40
N VAL A 59 5.89 2.85 1.30
CA VAL A 59 6.25 3.46 0.00
C VAL A 59 5.63 4.84 -0.16
N GLY A 60 5.81 5.69 0.86
CA GLY A 60 5.42 7.11 0.85
C GLY A 60 3.99 7.38 1.28
N ASP A 61 3.79 8.63 1.69
CA ASP A 61 2.51 9.16 2.13
C ASP A 61 1.86 8.34 3.27
N ILE A 62 2.73 7.83 4.17
CA ILE A 62 2.30 7.03 5.31
C ILE A 62 1.70 7.94 6.39
N ILE A 63 2.40 9.04 6.72
CA ILE A 63 1.90 10.06 7.64
C ILE A 63 1.64 11.33 6.85
N ASP A 64 0.42 11.83 6.88
CA ASP A 64 0.04 13.04 6.14
C ASP A 64 0.51 14.30 6.88
N LEU A 65 1.84 14.47 6.93
CA LEU A 65 2.47 15.62 7.60
C LEU A 65 2.07 16.94 6.94
N TRP A 66 1.87 16.93 5.61
CA TRP A 66 1.41 18.11 4.88
C TRP A 66 0.00 18.52 5.32
N TRP A 67 -0.94 17.58 5.40
CA TRP A 67 -2.31 17.83 5.87
C TRP A 67 -2.32 18.30 7.32
N MET A 68 -1.55 17.63 8.18
CA MET A 68 -1.47 17.96 9.60
C MET A 68 -0.93 19.38 9.84
N ALA A 69 0.00 19.87 9.01
CA ALA A 69 0.56 21.22 9.09
C ALA A 69 -0.39 22.31 8.57
N HIS A 70 -1.21 22.02 7.56
CA HIS A 70 -2.04 23.02 6.86
C HIS A 70 -3.53 22.94 7.20
N ARG A 71 -3.97 21.88 7.86
CA ARG A 71 -5.36 21.61 8.20
C ARG A 71 -5.44 21.12 9.64
N ARG A 72 -6.66 20.85 10.12
CA ARG A 72 -6.84 20.24 11.44
C ARG A 72 -6.46 18.76 11.36
N ALA A 73 -5.38 18.38 12.02
CA ALA A 73 -5.01 16.98 12.19
C ALA A 73 -6.17 16.17 12.79
N CYS A 74 -6.42 15.01 12.23
CA CYS A 74 -7.44 14.07 12.70
C CYS A 74 -6.74 12.79 13.17
N TRP A 75 -6.15 12.83 14.36
CA TRP A 75 -5.52 11.65 14.93
C TRP A 75 -6.52 10.88 15.79
N ARG A 76 -6.89 9.68 15.34
CA ARG A 76 -7.83 8.77 16.01
C ARG A 76 -7.07 7.62 16.67
N PRO A 77 -7.66 6.89 17.64
CA PRO A 77 -7.03 5.71 18.24
C PRO A 77 -6.50 4.70 17.21
N ALA A 78 -7.25 4.42 16.14
CA ALA A 78 -6.83 3.51 15.09
C ALA A 78 -5.52 3.93 14.38
N HIS A 79 -5.21 5.24 14.29
CA HIS A 79 -3.91 5.69 13.76
C HIS A 79 -2.76 5.27 14.68
N SER A 80 -2.95 5.34 16.01
CA SER A 80 -1.98 4.86 16.98
C SER A 80 -1.84 3.33 16.93
N GLU A 81 -2.93 2.61 16.70
CA GLU A 81 -2.92 1.15 16.52
C GLU A 81 -2.08 0.73 15.31
N VAL A 82 -2.13 1.47 14.20
CA VAL A 82 -1.23 1.25 13.03
C VAL A 82 0.24 1.39 13.45
N ILE A 83 0.59 2.47 14.16
CA ILE A 83 1.98 2.67 14.63
C ILE A 83 2.42 1.54 15.57
N GLN A 84 1.54 1.11 16.47
CA GLN A 84 1.80 -0.01 17.38
C GLN A 84 2.00 -1.33 16.61
N ALA A 85 1.19 -1.59 15.59
CA ALA A 85 1.31 -2.78 14.74
C ALA A 85 2.63 -2.78 13.95
N LEU A 86 3.05 -1.65 13.37
CA LEU A 86 4.36 -1.50 12.72
C LEU A 86 5.51 -1.77 13.70
N HIS A 87 5.43 -1.25 14.91
CA HIS A 87 6.43 -1.51 15.94
C HIS A 87 6.44 -2.99 16.37
N ALA A 88 5.28 -3.63 16.46
CA ALA A 88 5.18 -5.06 16.78
C ALA A 88 5.82 -5.93 15.68
N LEU A 89 5.61 -5.61 14.39
CA LEU A 89 6.27 -6.28 13.26
C LEU A 89 7.79 -6.14 13.33
N GLN A 90 8.28 -4.93 13.58
CA GLN A 90 9.72 -4.68 13.76
C GLN A 90 10.31 -5.49 14.92
N ARG A 91 9.63 -5.57 16.06
CA ARG A 91 10.06 -6.39 17.21
C ARG A 91 10.02 -7.88 16.93
N ALA A 92 9.16 -8.31 16.01
CA ALA A 92 9.09 -9.69 15.53
C ALA A 92 10.17 -10.02 14.48
N GLY A 93 11.02 -9.06 14.11
CA GLY A 93 12.14 -9.24 13.19
C GLY A 93 11.88 -8.77 11.75
N THR A 94 10.72 -8.17 11.46
CA THR A 94 10.45 -7.58 10.14
C THR A 94 11.34 -6.36 9.94
N GLU A 95 12.06 -6.31 8.81
CA GLU A 95 12.83 -5.13 8.38
C GLU A 95 11.86 -4.07 7.84
N LEU A 96 11.81 -2.88 8.49
CA LEU A 96 11.00 -1.76 8.02
C LEU A 96 11.83 -0.81 7.17
N ILE A 97 11.37 -0.53 5.95
CA ILE A 97 12.01 0.40 5.01
C ILE A 97 11.00 1.48 4.64
N TYR A 98 11.32 2.73 4.97
CA TYR A 98 10.45 3.89 4.71
C TYR A 98 11.00 4.70 3.53
N ILE A 99 10.16 4.92 2.55
CA ILE A 99 10.46 5.77 1.38
C ILE A 99 9.49 6.95 1.44
N PRO A 100 9.93 8.18 1.78
CA PRO A 100 9.01 9.31 1.91
C PRO A 100 8.40 9.74 0.57
N GLY A 101 7.08 9.99 0.58
CA GLY A 101 6.32 10.59 -0.51
C GLY A 101 6.28 12.12 -0.44
N ASN A 102 5.33 12.73 -1.14
CA ASN A 102 5.15 14.19 -1.15
C ASN A 102 4.43 14.71 0.10
N HIS A 103 3.51 13.95 0.71
CA HIS A 103 2.82 14.36 1.95
C HIS A 103 3.70 14.24 3.19
N ASP A 104 4.70 13.37 3.17
CA ASP A 104 5.70 13.24 4.23
C ASP A 104 7.12 13.59 3.77
N ALA A 105 7.23 14.46 2.75
CA ALA A 105 8.49 14.88 2.12
C ALA A 105 9.51 15.47 3.09
N SER A 106 9.10 16.02 4.24
CA SER A 106 10.01 16.50 5.29
C SER A 106 10.93 15.38 5.81
N LEU A 107 10.50 14.12 5.77
CA LEU A 107 11.31 12.96 6.15
C LEU A 107 12.45 12.68 5.16
N ARG A 108 12.42 13.25 3.96
CA ARG A 108 13.54 13.16 3.00
C ARG A 108 14.85 13.76 3.53
N ARG A 109 14.76 14.65 4.53
CA ARG A 109 15.94 15.25 5.19
C ARG A 109 16.71 14.25 6.06
N VAL A 110 16.03 13.17 6.49
CA VAL A 110 16.63 12.13 7.33
C VAL A 110 16.91 10.83 6.54
N CYS A 111 16.80 10.86 5.21
CA CYS A 111 17.18 9.74 4.36
C CYS A 111 18.67 9.42 4.53
N GLY A 112 18.99 8.14 4.64
CA GLY A 112 20.33 7.64 4.92
C GLY A 112 20.60 7.42 6.41
N LEU A 113 19.74 7.91 7.31
CA LEU A 113 19.83 7.56 8.71
C LEU A 113 19.26 6.16 8.94
N MET A 114 20.01 5.34 9.66
CA MET A 114 19.51 4.10 10.23
C MET A 114 18.92 4.41 11.61
N LEU A 115 17.62 4.52 11.66
CA LEU A 115 16.92 4.58 12.94
C LEU A 115 16.86 3.15 13.55
N PRO A 116 16.88 2.99 14.88
CA PRO A 116 16.90 1.67 15.50
C PRO A 116 15.77 0.74 15.08
N ALA A 117 14.65 1.30 14.57
CA ALA A 117 13.46 0.55 14.20
C ALA A 117 13.19 0.54 12.68
N MET A 118 13.85 1.38 11.89
CA MET A 118 13.45 1.61 10.50
C MET A 118 14.57 2.28 9.69
N GLN A 119 14.71 1.90 8.43
CA GLN A 119 15.60 2.56 7.47
C GLN A 119 14.81 3.58 6.65
N VAL A 120 15.25 4.84 6.63
CA VAL A 120 14.64 5.86 5.78
C VAL A 120 15.49 6.04 4.53
N ARG A 121 14.93 5.81 3.35
CA ARG A 121 15.63 5.87 2.05
C ARG A 121 14.81 6.66 1.04
N ARG A 122 15.48 7.40 0.13
CA ARG A 122 14.77 8.07 -0.99
C ARG A 122 14.18 7.08 -1.97
N ARG A 123 14.84 5.95 -2.15
CA ARG A 123 14.46 4.83 -3.03
C ARG A 123 15.17 3.57 -2.54
N ALA A 124 14.66 2.42 -2.93
CA ALA A 124 15.31 1.15 -2.70
C ALA A 124 15.33 0.31 -3.98
N ILE A 125 16.20 -0.68 -4.03
CA ILE A 125 16.12 -1.77 -5.01
C ILE A 125 15.77 -3.02 -4.21
N HIS A 126 14.62 -3.60 -4.53
CA HIS A 126 14.19 -4.86 -3.98
C HIS A 126 14.58 -5.98 -4.95
N VAL A 127 15.27 -7.00 -4.43
CA VAL A 127 15.60 -8.19 -5.20
C VAL A 127 14.65 -9.30 -4.79
N THR A 128 13.80 -9.71 -5.72
CA THR A 128 12.83 -10.80 -5.51
C THR A 128 13.54 -12.16 -5.38
N ALA A 129 12.85 -13.18 -4.88
CA ALA A 129 13.42 -14.52 -4.71
C ALA A 129 13.83 -15.15 -6.05
N ASP A 130 13.18 -14.79 -7.14
CA ASP A 130 13.51 -15.22 -8.50
C ASP A 130 14.55 -14.34 -9.20
N GLY A 131 15.14 -13.36 -8.49
CA GLY A 131 16.26 -12.54 -8.95
C GLY A 131 15.88 -11.24 -9.66
N ARG A 132 14.60 -10.92 -9.88
CA ARG A 132 14.18 -9.63 -10.45
C ARG A 132 14.55 -8.47 -9.53
N ARG A 133 15.06 -7.40 -10.10
CA ARG A 133 15.49 -6.18 -9.41
C ARG A 133 14.46 -5.10 -9.61
N LEU A 134 13.63 -4.83 -8.59
CA LEU A 134 12.53 -3.88 -8.65
C LEU A 134 12.94 -2.56 -8.00
N LEU A 135 12.78 -1.45 -8.73
CA LEU A 135 12.91 -0.11 -8.17
C LEU A 135 11.71 0.16 -7.25
N VAL A 136 11.96 0.53 -6.00
CA VAL A 136 10.91 0.93 -5.05
C VAL A 136 11.02 2.42 -4.81
N VAL A 137 10.00 3.18 -5.20
CA VAL A 137 9.89 4.63 -5.08
C VAL A 137 8.44 5.01 -4.81
N HIS A 138 8.19 6.17 -4.22
CA HIS A 138 6.80 6.62 -4.07
C HIS A 138 6.16 6.94 -5.42
N GLY A 139 6.84 7.68 -6.29
CA GLY A 139 6.39 7.99 -7.64
C GLY A 139 6.12 9.48 -7.91
N ASP A 140 6.04 10.33 -6.90
CA ASP A 140 5.83 11.78 -7.05
C ASP A 140 6.93 12.46 -7.88
N GLU A 141 8.11 11.85 -8.00
CA GLU A 141 9.18 12.31 -8.88
C GLU A 141 8.81 12.29 -10.38
N TYR A 142 7.80 11.52 -10.77
CA TYR A 142 7.32 11.44 -12.16
C TYR A 142 6.29 12.52 -12.50
N ASP A 143 5.76 13.24 -11.53
CA ASP A 143 4.79 14.32 -11.77
C ASP A 143 5.34 15.43 -12.66
N GLY A 144 6.60 15.82 -12.48
CA GLY A 144 7.25 16.83 -13.30
C GLY A 144 7.30 16.51 -14.80
N ILE A 145 7.18 15.23 -15.17
CA ILE A 145 7.16 14.75 -16.56
C ILE A 145 5.72 14.72 -17.10
N THR A 146 4.75 14.60 -16.19
CA THR A 146 3.32 14.41 -16.52
C THR A 146 2.50 15.68 -16.49
N HIS A 147 3.01 16.76 -15.84
CA HIS A 147 2.24 17.98 -15.54
C HIS A 147 2.39 19.11 -16.57
N PHE A 148 1.24 19.73 -16.86
CA PHE A 148 1.12 21.05 -17.46
C PHE A 148 0.82 22.09 -16.36
N GLY A 149 1.86 22.70 -15.75
CA GLY A 149 1.81 23.95 -14.97
C GLY A 149 1.13 23.92 -13.58
N GLY A 150 1.84 24.41 -12.59
CA GLY A 150 1.60 24.34 -11.14
C GLY A 150 0.32 24.97 -10.53
N LEU A 151 -0.56 25.64 -11.29
CA LEU A 151 -1.87 26.10 -10.78
C LEU A 151 -2.95 25.01 -10.86
N GLN A 152 -2.80 24.06 -11.79
CA GLN A 152 -3.74 22.95 -11.96
C GLN A 152 -3.53 21.87 -10.89
N GLU A 153 -2.33 21.76 -10.35
CA GLU A 153 -1.96 20.81 -9.29
C GLU A 153 -2.75 21.07 -7.99
N LYS A 154 -2.68 22.30 -7.47
CA LYS A 154 -3.42 22.70 -6.26
C LYS A 154 -4.95 22.59 -6.43
N PHE A 155 -5.45 22.82 -7.64
CA PHE A 155 -6.87 22.64 -7.95
C PHE A 155 -7.23 21.15 -8.07
N GLY A 156 -6.34 20.34 -8.63
CA GLY A 156 -6.49 18.89 -8.71
C GLY A 156 -6.59 18.24 -7.33
N ASP A 157 -5.66 18.58 -6.43
CA ASP A 157 -5.67 18.11 -5.03
C ASP A 157 -6.95 18.54 -4.30
N TRP A 158 -7.33 19.82 -4.41
CA TRP A 158 -8.56 20.33 -3.80
C TRP A 158 -9.79 19.59 -4.33
N LEU A 159 -9.90 19.39 -5.65
CA LEU A 159 -11.02 18.68 -6.28
C LEU A 159 -11.03 17.20 -5.86
N TYR A 160 -9.86 16.56 -5.80
CA TYR A 160 -9.72 15.18 -5.35
C TYR A 160 -10.23 15.00 -3.91
N TYR A 161 -9.81 15.86 -2.97
CA TYR A 161 -10.32 15.83 -1.59
C TYR A 161 -11.83 16.10 -1.50
N ARG A 162 -12.40 16.93 -2.38
CA ARG A 162 -13.85 17.16 -2.45
C ARG A 162 -14.58 15.91 -2.97
N ILE A 163 -14.02 15.24 -3.94
CA ILE A 163 -14.55 13.96 -4.46
C ILE A 163 -14.49 12.88 -3.38
N LEU A 164 -13.38 12.75 -2.66
CA LEU A 164 -13.24 11.82 -1.54
C LEU A 164 -14.28 12.09 -0.44
N THR A 165 -14.48 13.35 -0.08
CA THR A 165 -15.52 13.73 0.90
C THR A 165 -16.91 13.34 0.42
N GLY A 166 -17.23 13.61 -0.85
CA GLY A 166 -18.48 13.20 -1.49
C GLY A 166 -18.65 11.68 -1.52
N ASN A 167 -17.58 10.96 -1.82
CA ASN A 167 -17.55 9.50 -1.82
C ASN A 167 -17.83 8.91 -0.44
N HIS A 168 -17.28 9.50 0.63
CA HIS A 168 -17.58 9.11 2.01
C HIS A 168 -19.03 9.25 2.38
N LEU A 169 -19.64 10.41 2.04
CA LEU A 169 -21.06 10.66 2.30
C LEU A 169 -21.95 9.70 1.51
N LEU A 170 -21.64 9.49 0.23
CA LEU A 170 -22.33 8.54 -0.64
C LEU A 170 -22.28 7.13 -0.05
N ASN A 171 -21.09 6.66 0.32
CA ASN A 171 -20.93 5.30 0.85
C ASN A 171 -21.49 5.15 2.27
N ALA A 172 -21.54 6.21 3.07
CA ALA A 172 -22.26 6.20 4.33
C ALA A 172 -23.78 6.01 4.13
N ALA A 173 -24.37 6.68 3.13
CA ALA A 173 -25.76 6.48 2.73
C ALA A 173 -25.98 5.08 2.15
N ARG A 174 -25.11 4.61 1.27
CA ARG A 174 -25.17 3.26 0.67
C ARG A 174 -25.10 2.15 1.71
N ARG A 175 -24.21 2.26 2.72
CA ARG A 175 -24.15 1.30 3.84
C ARG A 175 -25.44 1.25 4.64
N ARG A 176 -26.09 2.39 4.90
CA ARG A 176 -27.40 2.43 5.58
C ARG A 176 -28.50 1.72 4.78
N LEU A 177 -28.36 1.68 3.45
CA LEU A 177 -29.27 1.00 2.54
C LEU A 177 -28.84 -0.46 2.23
N GLY A 178 -27.83 -1.01 2.93
CA GLY A 178 -27.35 -2.36 2.71
C GLY A 178 -26.61 -2.56 1.37
N GLN A 179 -26.21 -1.48 0.70
CA GLN A 179 -25.53 -1.55 -0.59
C GLN A 179 -24.01 -1.67 -0.41
N ARG A 180 -23.36 -2.37 -1.35
CA ARG A 180 -21.90 -2.52 -1.38
C ARG A 180 -21.21 -1.18 -1.62
N TYR A 181 -19.95 -1.08 -1.15
CA TYR A 181 -19.08 0.07 -1.43
C TYR A 181 -18.99 0.34 -2.94
N TRP A 182 -18.99 1.63 -3.31
CA TRP A 182 -18.84 2.07 -4.69
C TRP A 182 -17.98 3.34 -4.71
N SER A 183 -16.92 3.36 -5.54
CA SER A 183 -16.01 4.49 -5.65
C SER A 183 -16.46 5.47 -6.72
N LEU A 184 -16.91 6.67 -6.28
CA LEU A 184 -17.22 7.77 -7.17
C LEU A 184 -15.97 8.28 -7.89
N SER A 185 -14.83 8.31 -7.20
CA SER A 185 -13.56 8.78 -7.77
C SER A 185 -13.07 7.84 -8.87
N ASP A 186 -13.13 6.53 -8.67
CA ASP A 186 -12.76 5.53 -9.68
C ASP A 186 -13.70 5.62 -10.91
N PHE A 187 -15.00 5.82 -10.69
CA PHE A 187 -15.96 6.05 -11.77
C PHE A 187 -15.64 7.30 -12.59
N LEU A 188 -15.29 8.42 -11.92
CA LEU A 188 -14.93 9.66 -12.60
C LEU A 188 -13.58 9.55 -13.32
N LYS A 189 -12.59 8.90 -12.70
CA LYS A 189 -11.28 8.61 -13.31
C LYS A 189 -11.44 7.79 -14.59
N LYS A 190 -12.21 6.71 -14.57
CA LYS A 190 -12.48 5.87 -15.75
C LYS A 190 -13.21 6.59 -16.87
N ARG A 191 -13.96 7.63 -16.58
CA ARG A 191 -14.74 8.40 -17.56
C ARG A 191 -13.99 9.63 -18.10
N SER A 192 -12.92 10.03 -17.44
CA SER A 192 -12.08 11.17 -17.82
C SER A 192 -10.89 10.69 -18.66
N GLY A 193 -10.93 10.92 -19.99
CA GLY A 193 -9.78 10.62 -20.85
C GLY A 193 -8.49 11.39 -20.49
N ALA A 194 -8.60 12.48 -19.70
CA ALA A 194 -7.44 13.19 -19.17
C ALA A 194 -6.77 12.41 -18.04
N ALA A 195 -7.54 11.82 -17.13
CA ALA A 195 -7.01 11.00 -16.05
C ALA A 195 -6.33 9.72 -16.58
N GLU A 196 -6.94 9.05 -17.57
CA GLU A 196 -6.32 7.88 -18.21
C GLU A 196 -4.99 8.25 -18.90
N ARG A 197 -4.93 9.38 -19.61
CA ARG A 197 -3.67 9.86 -20.22
C ARG A 197 -2.61 10.22 -19.18
N TYR A 198 -2.99 10.78 -18.05
CA TYR A 198 -2.07 11.04 -16.94
C TYR A 198 -1.50 9.73 -16.39
N ILE A 199 -2.35 8.76 -16.06
CA ILE A 199 -1.95 7.45 -15.56
C ILE A 199 -1.01 6.76 -16.55
N GLU A 200 -1.34 6.76 -17.85
CA GLU A 200 -0.49 6.12 -18.85
C GLU A 200 0.89 6.80 -18.96
N ARG A 201 0.96 8.13 -18.92
CA ARG A 201 2.24 8.88 -18.90
C ARG A 201 3.05 8.56 -17.65
N PHE A 202 2.40 8.46 -16.48
CA PHE A 202 3.04 8.09 -15.23
C PHE A 202 3.66 6.68 -15.32
N VAL A 203 2.90 5.71 -15.81
CA VAL A 203 3.38 4.34 -16.04
C VAL A 203 4.59 4.34 -16.98
N GLN A 204 4.49 5.04 -18.10
CA GLN A 204 5.58 5.14 -19.08
C GLN A 204 6.84 5.76 -18.48
N ALA A 205 6.70 6.87 -17.72
CA ALA A 205 7.83 7.52 -17.07
C ALA A 205 8.53 6.59 -16.06
N GLY A 206 7.77 5.84 -15.26
CA GLY A 206 8.32 4.84 -14.34
C GLY A 206 9.05 3.71 -15.05
N LEU A 207 8.47 3.16 -16.12
CA LEU A 207 9.09 2.09 -16.89
C LEU A 207 10.34 2.57 -17.66
N GLU A 208 10.36 3.81 -18.16
CA GLU A 208 11.55 4.39 -18.77
C GLU A 208 12.67 4.59 -17.77
N ASP A 209 12.38 5.00 -16.53
CA ASP A 209 13.39 5.11 -15.48
C ASP A 209 13.99 3.74 -15.13
N VAL A 210 13.17 2.70 -15.07
CA VAL A 210 13.60 1.31 -14.87
C VAL A 210 14.52 0.85 -16.00
N ARG A 211 14.16 1.08 -17.28
CA ARG A 211 14.99 0.74 -18.43
C ARG A 211 16.36 1.41 -18.38
N ARG A 212 16.39 2.72 -18.09
CA ARG A 212 17.64 3.49 -17.99
C ARG A 212 18.55 2.96 -16.89
N ARG A 213 18.01 2.38 -15.83
CA ARG A 213 18.77 1.80 -14.71
C ARG A 213 19.14 0.34 -14.92
N GLY A 214 18.67 -0.31 -15.99
CA GLY A 214 18.88 -1.74 -16.22
C GLY A 214 18.22 -2.59 -15.12
N LEU A 215 17.02 -2.20 -14.68
CA LEU A 215 16.21 -2.90 -13.68
C LEU A 215 15.03 -3.62 -14.36
N ASP A 216 14.40 -4.53 -13.62
CA ASP A 216 13.39 -5.44 -14.17
C ASP A 216 11.96 -4.99 -13.87
N GLY A 217 11.78 -3.93 -13.06
CA GLY A 217 10.47 -3.39 -12.76
C GLY A 217 10.47 -2.29 -11.72
N ILE A 218 9.27 -1.78 -11.45
CA ILE A 218 9.01 -0.72 -10.47
C ILE A 218 7.87 -1.13 -9.54
N VAL A 219 8.02 -0.76 -8.26
CA VAL A 219 6.94 -0.74 -7.27
C VAL A 219 6.75 0.71 -6.83
N CYS A 220 5.53 1.21 -6.92
CA CYS A 220 5.20 2.59 -6.57
C CYS A 220 3.78 2.71 -6.00
N GLY A 221 3.45 3.89 -5.47
CA GLY A 221 2.12 4.33 -5.04
C GLY A 221 1.68 5.58 -5.78
N HIS A 222 1.37 6.66 -5.03
CA HIS A 222 1.14 8.04 -5.44
C HIS A 222 -0.14 8.30 -6.23
N ILE A 223 -0.40 7.55 -7.30
CA ILE A 223 -1.56 7.80 -8.17
C ILE A 223 -2.85 7.13 -7.68
N HIS A 224 -2.81 6.45 -6.53
CA HIS A 224 -3.95 5.75 -5.91
C HIS A 224 -4.68 4.84 -6.91
N ARG A 225 -3.91 4.08 -7.67
CA ARG A 225 -4.46 3.14 -8.65
C ARG A 225 -3.71 1.82 -8.63
N ALA A 226 -4.21 0.92 -7.82
CA ALA A 226 -3.65 -0.41 -7.67
C ALA A 226 -3.54 -1.12 -9.03
N ALA A 227 -2.36 -1.64 -9.34
CA ALA A 227 -2.07 -2.35 -10.58
C ALA A 227 -0.90 -3.31 -10.42
N LEU A 228 -0.95 -4.45 -11.08
CA LEU A 228 0.16 -5.38 -11.19
C LEU A 228 0.14 -5.98 -12.58
N VAL A 229 1.05 -5.52 -13.44
CA VAL A 229 1.12 -5.90 -14.85
C VAL A 229 2.56 -6.05 -15.32
N GLU A 230 2.77 -6.85 -16.33
CA GLU A 230 4.02 -6.90 -17.09
C GLU A 230 3.82 -6.18 -18.43
N ARG A 231 4.74 -5.28 -18.77
CA ARG A 231 4.76 -4.54 -20.05
C ARG A 231 6.16 -4.57 -20.62
N ASP A 232 6.31 -5.07 -21.84
CA ASP A 232 7.59 -5.15 -22.55
C ASP A 232 8.70 -5.82 -21.74
N GLY A 233 8.38 -6.88 -21.01
CA GLY A 233 9.32 -7.61 -20.13
C GLY A 233 9.66 -6.89 -18.83
N LEU A 234 9.00 -5.79 -18.47
CA LEU A 234 9.19 -5.06 -17.22
C LEU A 234 7.95 -5.16 -16.33
N VAL A 235 8.17 -5.35 -15.03
CA VAL A 235 7.10 -5.34 -14.04
C VAL A 235 6.73 -3.90 -13.68
N TYR A 236 5.46 -3.54 -13.83
CA TYR A 236 4.87 -2.37 -13.22
C TYR A 236 3.92 -2.80 -12.12
N ALA A 237 4.19 -2.36 -10.89
CA ALA A 237 3.36 -2.59 -9.73
C ALA A 237 3.04 -1.27 -9.03
N ASN A 238 1.76 -0.98 -8.82
CA ASN A 238 1.29 0.07 -7.94
C ASN A 238 0.51 -0.60 -6.81
N ASP A 239 0.94 -0.41 -5.57
CA ASP A 239 0.37 -1.08 -4.40
C ASP A 239 -0.99 -0.51 -3.96
N GLY A 240 -1.42 0.60 -4.59
CA GLY A 240 -2.71 1.24 -4.35
C GLY A 240 -2.66 2.24 -3.21
N ASP A 241 -3.64 2.21 -2.31
CA ASP A 241 -3.78 3.18 -1.22
C ASP A 241 -4.66 2.62 -0.07
N TRP A 242 -4.65 3.32 1.07
CA TRP A 242 -5.49 3.00 2.24
C TRP A 242 -6.58 4.06 2.49
N VAL A 243 -6.98 4.75 1.42
CA VAL A 243 -8.07 5.74 1.39
C VAL A 243 -9.27 5.21 0.60
N GLU A 244 -9.02 4.49 -0.51
CA GLU A 244 -10.05 4.01 -1.43
C GLU A 244 -9.91 2.52 -1.76
N SER A 245 -8.72 2.07 -2.21
CA SER A 245 -8.50 0.71 -2.72
C SER A 245 -8.25 -0.31 -1.62
N LEU A 246 -7.63 0.08 -0.52
CA LEU A 246 -7.22 -0.76 0.62
C LEU A 246 -6.43 -1.99 0.15
N THR A 247 -5.38 -1.75 -0.61
CA THR A 247 -4.57 -2.79 -1.23
C THR A 247 -3.11 -2.74 -0.80
N VAL A 248 -2.41 -3.84 -0.98
CA VAL A 248 -0.96 -3.99 -0.80
C VAL A 248 -0.40 -4.86 -1.90
N LEU A 249 0.86 -4.67 -2.23
CA LEU A 249 1.63 -5.63 -3.01
C LEU A 249 2.39 -6.56 -2.06
N ALA A 250 2.40 -7.85 -2.34
CA ALA A 250 3.14 -8.85 -1.58
C ALA A 250 4.00 -9.70 -2.50
N GLU A 251 5.18 -10.08 -2.02
CA GLU A 251 6.03 -11.09 -2.63
C GLU A 251 5.97 -12.38 -1.81
N ASP A 252 5.69 -13.49 -2.48
CA ASP A 252 5.75 -14.81 -1.89
C ASP A 252 7.18 -15.39 -1.87
N PRO A 253 7.46 -16.45 -1.10
CA PRO A 253 8.79 -17.07 -1.02
C PRO A 253 9.33 -17.59 -2.34
N ASP A 254 8.49 -17.86 -3.33
CA ASP A 254 8.88 -18.30 -4.69
C ASP A 254 9.15 -17.13 -5.66
N GLY A 255 9.08 -15.90 -5.19
CA GLY A 255 9.26 -14.70 -6.01
C GLY A 255 8.00 -14.24 -6.73
N SER A 256 6.88 -14.96 -6.63
CA SER A 256 5.61 -14.48 -7.19
C SER A 256 5.15 -13.20 -6.50
N LEU A 257 4.61 -12.28 -7.31
CA LEU A 257 4.04 -11.03 -6.81
C LEU A 257 2.52 -11.11 -6.81
N ARG A 258 1.89 -10.62 -5.74
CA ARG A 258 0.44 -10.57 -5.60
C ARG A 258 -0.02 -9.21 -5.15
N LEU A 259 -1.01 -8.67 -5.83
CA LEU A 259 -1.80 -7.55 -5.34
C LEU A 259 -2.93 -8.11 -4.48
N LEU A 260 -2.97 -7.73 -3.21
CA LEU A 260 -3.93 -8.22 -2.23
C LEU A 260 -4.84 -7.08 -1.76
N ASP A 261 -6.09 -7.38 -1.43
CA ASP A 261 -6.93 -6.47 -0.67
C ASP A 261 -6.67 -6.58 0.84
N HIS A 262 -7.29 -5.72 1.63
CA HIS A 262 -7.17 -5.67 3.10
C HIS A 262 -7.65 -6.94 3.83
N THR A 263 -8.34 -7.86 3.14
CA THR A 263 -8.75 -9.16 3.67
C THR A 263 -7.74 -10.27 3.33
N GLY A 264 -6.70 -9.94 2.53
CA GLY A 264 -5.73 -10.90 2.03
C GLY A 264 -6.15 -11.64 0.75
N GLN A 265 -7.29 -11.26 0.14
CA GLN A 265 -7.73 -11.83 -1.12
C GLN A 265 -6.84 -11.33 -2.26
N THR A 266 -6.41 -12.24 -3.13
CA THR A 266 -5.62 -11.91 -4.32
C THR A 266 -6.50 -11.28 -5.41
N LEU A 267 -6.15 -10.06 -5.82
CA LEU A 267 -6.80 -9.32 -6.90
C LEU A 267 -6.07 -9.51 -8.24
N ALA A 268 -4.75 -9.60 -8.22
CA ALA A 268 -3.89 -9.87 -9.37
C ALA A 268 -2.64 -10.61 -8.91
N ALA A 269 -2.03 -11.38 -9.81
CA ALA A 269 -0.78 -12.08 -9.52
C ALA A 269 0.10 -12.16 -10.76
N LEU A 270 1.42 -12.05 -10.55
CA LEU A 270 2.45 -12.39 -11.53
C LEU A 270 3.28 -13.55 -10.94
N PRO A 271 3.44 -14.65 -11.66
CA PRO A 271 4.21 -15.79 -11.18
C PRO A 271 5.69 -15.42 -11.02
N GLY A 272 6.39 -16.13 -10.14
CA GLY A 272 7.85 -16.12 -10.10
C GLY A 272 8.40 -16.67 -11.42
N ASN A 273 9.47 -16.09 -11.92
CA ASN A 273 10.05 -16.46 -13.19
C ASN A 273 11.24 -17.43 -12.98
N ALA A 274 11.01 -18.71 -13.20
CA ALA A 274 12.06 -19.75 -13.07
C ALA A 274 13.28 -19.52 -13.98
N ALA A 275 13.16 -18.71 -15.03
CA ALA A 275 14.27 -18.35 -15.90
C ALA A 275 15.27 -17.40 -15.23
N TRP A 276 14.82 -16.53 -14.32
CA TRP A 276 15.67 -15.59 -13.59
C TRP A 276 16.45 -16.29 -12.46
N ALA A 277 15.83 -17.27 -11.79
CA ALA A 277 16.46 -18.02 -10.70
C ALA A 277 17.71 -18.84 -11.13
N LYS A 278 17.89 -19.07 -12.45
CA LYS A 278 19.05 -19.78 -13.00
C LYS A 278 20.20 -18.89 -13.45
N ALA A 279 20.02 -17.56 -13.47
CA ALA A 279 21.01 -16.60 -13.94
C ALA A 279 21.76 -15.89 -12.79
N ALA A 280 21.37 -16.10 -11.54
CA ALA A 280 22.00 -15.61 -10.32
C ALA A 280 22.83 -16.72 -9.65
#